data_be83228140804376a462819bbc18d044
#
_entry.id   be83228140804376a462819bbc18d044
#
_cell.length_a   1.000
_cell.length_b   1.000
_cell.length_c   1.000
_cell.angle_alpha   90.00
_cell.angle_beta   90.00
_cell.angle_gamma   90.00
#
_symmetry.space_group_name_H-M   'P 1'
#
loop_
_entity.id
_entity.type
_entity.pdbx_description
1 polymer ?
#
loop_
_entity_poly.entity_id
_entity_poly.type
_entity_poly.pdbx_seq_one_letter_code
_entity_poly.pdbx_strand_id
1 'polypeptide(L)'
;SSFGGYDYRIIFLDEADSLTDDAQSALRRTMEQFSDNTRFILSCNYSSKIIDPIQSRCAVFRFSPLSDDAIRQQVEDIAETEGIEVTEDGLDALVYAAGGDMRRAINSLQAAATTGEVVDEEAVYLITSTARPEQIEEMVEAAIDGDFASARSQLETLLVDTGMAGGDVIDQLHRSAWDFDLDER
;
A
#
# COMPACT_ATOMS: atom_id res chain seq x y z
N SER A 1 4.91 -34.91 12.82
CA SER A 1 4.86 -34.48 14.22
C SER A 1 3.67 -33.55 14.41
N SER A 2 2.58 -34.08 15.00
CA SER A 2 1.40 -33.33 15.38
C SER A 2 1.73 -32.42 16.56
N PHE A 3 1.69 -31.13 16.36
CA PHE A 3 1.69 -30.18 17.46
C PHE A 3 0.26 -30.09 18.02
N GLY A 4 0.04 -30.68 19.19
CA GLY A 4 -1.08 -30.44 20.08
C GLY A 4 -2.48 -30.69 19.49
N GLY A 5 -3.01 -31.92 19.59
CA GLY A 5 -4.43 -32.24 19.81
C GLY A 5 -5.48 -31.85 18.74
N TYR A 6 -5.11 -31.21 17.66
CA TYR A 6 -6.01 -30.84 16.55
C TYR A 6 -5.48 -31.43 15.26
N ASP A 7 -6.17 -32.43 14.73
CA ASP A 7 -5.84 -33.09 13.45
C ASP A 7 -6.31 -32.28 12.20
N TYR A 8 -6.24 -30.95 12.27
CA TYR A 8 -6.60 -30.10 11.12
C TYR A 8 -5.36 -29.75 10.30
N ARG A 9 -5.48 -29.87 8.98
CA ARG A 9 -4.57 -29.28 8.02
C ARG A 9 -5.01 -27.84 7.74
N ILE A 10 -4.07 -26.92 7.63
CA ILE A 10 -4.33 -25.54 7.20
C ILE A 10 -3.74 -25.38 5.81
N ILE A 11 -4.57 -24.92 4.88
CA ILE A 11 -4.16 -24.53 3.53
C ILE A 11 -4.39 -23.03 3.42
N PHE A 12 -3.30 -22.31 3.19
CA PHE A 12 -3.32 -20.87 2.93
C PHE A 12 -3.14 -20.65 1.42
N LEU A 13 -4.05 -19.91 0.80
CA LEU A 13 -4.02 -19.52 -0.61
C LEU A 13 -3.95 -18.02 -0.68
N ASP A 14 -2.79 -17.51 -1.09
CA ASP A 14 -2.59 -16.09 -1.33
C ASP A 14 -3.02 -15.71 -2.74
N GLU A 15 -3.42 -14.45 -2.93
CA GLU A 15 -3.92 -13.93 -4.22
C GLU A 15 -5.04 -14.78 -4.83
N ALA A 16 -5.97 -15.25 -4.01
CA ALA A 16 -7.05 -16.14 -4.46
C ALA A 16 -7.97 -15.49 -5.52
N ASP A 17 -7.99 -14.17 -5.60
CA ASP A 17 -8.69 -13.39 -6.62
C ASP A 17 -8.03 -13.43 -8.02
N SER A 18 -6.84 -14.02 -8.13
CA SER A 18 -6.18 -14.32 -9.40
C SER A 18 -6.64 -15.64 -10.04
N LEU A 19 -7.34 -16.48 -9.28
CA LEU A 19 -7.88 -17.75 -9.79
C LEU A 19 -9.02 -17.49 -10.78
N THR A 20 -9.02 -18.27 -11.87
CA THR A 20 -10.16 -18.28 -12.81
C THR A 20 -11.42 -18.83 -12.14
N ASP A 21 -12.61 -18.51 -12.69
CA ASP A 21 -13.89 -19.00 -12.17
C ASP A 21 -13.97 -20.54 -12.14
N ASP A 22 -13.39 -21.21 -13.12
CA ASP A 22 -13.33 -22.66 -13.17
C ASP A 22 -12.44 -23.22 -12.04
N ALA A 23 -11.29 -22.59 -11.80
CA ALA A 23 -10.40 -22.97 -10.70
C ALA A 23 -11.05 -22.71 -9.33
N GLN A 24 -11.74 -21.59 -9.17
CA GLN A 24 -12.51 -21.30 -7.95
C GLN A 24 -13.65 -22.29 -7.75
N SER A 25 -14.34 -22.71 -8.81
CA SER A 25 -15.37 -23.75 -8.75
C SER A 25 -14.81 -25.12 -8.37
N ALA A 26 -13.60 -25.46 -8.79
CA ALA A 26 -12.89 -26.66 -8.37
C ALA A 26 -12.44 -26.55 -6.88
N LEU A 27 -11.91 -25.40 -6.49
CA LEU A 27 -11.52 -25.11 -5.10
C LEU A 27 -12.73 -25.26 -4.16
N ARG A 28 -13.89 -24.71 -4.52
CA ARG A 28 -15.11 -24.86 -3.73
C ARG A 28 -15.43 -26.33 -3.44
N ARG A 29 -15.37 -27.20 -4.47
CA ARG A 29 -15.62 -28.64 -4.32
C ARG A 29 -14.61 -29.29 -3.38
N THR A 30 -13.33 -28.88 -3.50
CA THR A 30 -12.26 -29.35 -2.62
C THR A 30 -12.49 -28.92 -1.17
N MET A 31 -12.89 -27.68 -0.94
CA MET A 31 -13.23 -27.14 0.38
C MET A 31 -14.37 -27.95 1.04
N GLU A 32 -15.41 -28.29 0.25
CA GLU A 32 -16.53 -29.11 0.72
C GLU A 32 -16.09 -30.53 1.06
N GLN A 33 -15.29 -31.14 0.19
CA GLN A 33 -14.83 -32.53 0.35
C GLN A 33 -13.96 -32.74 1.58
N PHE A 34 -13.14 -31.75 1.94
CA PHE A 34 -12.15 -31.85 3.01
C PHE A 34 -12.48 -31.00 4.24
N SER A 35 -13.73 -30.55 4.38
CA SER A 35 -14.19 -29.67 5.46
C SER A 35 -13.95 -30.22 6.87
N ASP A 36 -13.96 -31.56 7.01
CA ASP A 36 -13.84 -32.24 8.32
C ASP A 36 -12.43 -32.14 8.91
N ASN A 37 -11.40 -32.13 8.06
CA ASN A 37 -10.00 -32.22 8.50
C ASN A 37 -9.10 -31.12 7.94
N THR A 38 -9.64 -30.19 7.15
CA THR A 38 -8.87 -29.11 6.52
C THR A 38 -9.56 -27.76 6.74
N ARG A 39 -8.76 -26.74 7.03
CA ARG A 39 -9.20 -25.34 7.08
C ARG A 39 -8.49 -24.59 5.96
N PHE A 40 -9.28 -23.83 5.23
CA PHE A 40 -8.80 -23.00 4.13
C PHE A 40 -8.79 -21.54 4.57
N ILE A 41 -7.68 -20.86 4.31
CA ILE A 41 -7.52 -19.41 4.47
C ILE A 41 -7.21 -18.88 3.09
N LEU A 42 -8.05 -17.96 2.60
CA LEU A 42 -7.88 -17.30 1.31
C LEU A 42 -7.55 -15.83 1.58
N SER A 43 -6.48 -15.34 0.98
CA SER A 43 -6.12 -13.93 0.95
C SER A 43 -6.42 -13.37 -0.44
N CYS A 44 -7.00 -12.17 -0.50
CA CYS A 44 -7.30 -11.50 -1.76
C CYS A 44 -7.36 -9.97 -1.57
N ASN A 45 -7.06 -9.23 -2.62
CA ASN A 45 -7.22 -7.78 -2.64
C ASN A 45 -8.66 -7.38 -2.98
N TYR A 46 -9.33 -8.15 -3.85
CA TYR A 46 -10.67 -7.85 -4.35
C TYR A 46 -11.63 -9.00 -4.03
N SER A 47 -12.39 -8.88 -2.94
CA SER A 47 -13.40 -9.88 -2.59
C SER A 47 -14.47 -10.06 -3.67
N SER A 48 -14.75 -9.02 -4.48
CA SER A 48 -15.68 -9.08 -5.61
C SER A 48 -15.27 -10.04 -6.73
N LYS A 49 -13.99 -10.44 -6.78
CA LYS A 49 -13.48 -11.43 -7.73
C LYS A 49 -13.56 -12.86 -7.22
N ILE A 50 -13.96 -13.04 -5.96
CA ILE A 50 -14.19 -14.37 -5.39
C ILE A 50 -15.66 -14.73 -5.63
N ILE A 51 -15.92 -15.91 -6.19
CA ILE A 51 -17.28 -16.35 -6.49
C ILE A 51 -18.14 -16.48 -5.22
N ASP A 52 -19.40 -16.11 -5.28
CA ASP A 52 -20.35 -16.14 -4.16
C ASP A 52 -20.39 -17.50 -3.41
N PRO A 53 -20.33 -18.66 -4.10
CA PRO A 53 -20.33 -19.94 -3.43
C PRO A 53 -19.11 -20.18 -2.50
N ILE A 54 -17.98 -19.55 -2.73
CA ILE A 54 -16.83 -19.57 -1.81
C ILE A 54 -17.04 -18.56 -0.69
N GLN A 55 -17.41 -17.31 -1.03
CA GLN A 55 -17.62 -16.27 -0.03
C GLN A 55 -18.65 -16.69 1.03
N SER A 56 -19.75 -17.32 0.64
CA SER A 56 -20.80 -17.78 1.57
C SER A 56 -20.35 -18.86 2.55
N ARG A 57 -19.19 -19.48 2.33
CA ARG A 57 -18.61 -20.53 3.18
C ARG A 57 -17.44 -20.06 4.03
N CYS A 58 -17.05 -18.80 3.86
CA CYS A 58 -15.92 -18.22 4.57
C CYS A 58 -16.38 -17.12 5.53
N ALA A 59 -15.70 -17.03 6.67
CA ALA A 59 -15.75 -15.80 7.47
C ALA A 59 -14.85 -14.76 6.79
N VAL A 60 -15.39 -13.57 6.54
CA VAL A 60 -14.66 -12.50 5.86
C VAL A 60 -14.07 -11.55 6.88
N PHE A 61 -12.74 -11.41 6.84
CA PHE A 61 -11.99 -10.42 7.62
C PHE A 61 -11.46 -9.35 6.67
N ARG A 62 -11.72 -8.10 6.97
CA ARG A 62 -11.25 -6.96 6.18
C ARG A 62 -10.10 -6.29 6.89
N PHE A 63 -9.01 -6.10 6.16
CA PHE A 63 -7.84 -5.37 6.61
C PHE A 63 -7.81 -4.02 5.90
N SER A 64 -7.79 -2.96 6.68
CA SER A 64 -7.58 -1.61 6.17
C SER A 64 -6.08 -1.32 6.04
N PRO A 65 -5.67 -0.31 5.24
CA PRO A 65 -4.32 0.24 5.32
C PRO A 65 -3.94 0.56 6.77
N LEU A 66 -2.66 0.44 7.09
CA LEU A 66 -2.16 0.76 8.41
C LEU A 66 -2.23 2.28 8.65
N SER A 67 -2.38 2.68 9.91
CA SER A 67 -2.27 4.09 10.29
C SER A 67 -0.83 4.57 10.18
N ASP A 68 -0.65 5.88 9.99
CA ASP A 68 0.66 6.52 9.93
C ASP A 68 1.47 6.26 11.20
N ASP A 69 0.82 6.32 12.38
CA ASP A 69 1.46 6.01 13.66
C ASP A 69 2.00 4.57 13.70
N ALA A 70 1.24 3.60 13.16
CA ALA A 70 1.69 2.20 13.13
C ALA A 70 2.86 1.99 12.17
N ILE A 71 2.86 2.67 11.02
CA ILE A 71 3.98 2.66 10.07
C ILE A 71 5.21 3.29 10.72
N ARG A 72 5.06 4.49 11.30
CA ARG A 72 6.14 5.23 11.98
C ARG A 72 6.82 4.37 13.04
N GLN A 73 6.05 3.84 13.97
CA GLN A 73 6.56 3.01 15.06
C GLN A 73 7.38 1.83 14.53
N GLN A 74 6.86 1.12 13.53
CA GLN A 74 7.54 -0.05 12.99
C GLN A 74 8.81 0.31 12.21
N VAL A 75 8.81 1.44 11.51
CA VAL A 75 10.00 1.93 10.78
C VAL A 75 11.08 2.34 11.77
N GLU A 76 10.73 3.04 12.87
CA GLU A 76 11.66 3.40 13.96
C GLU A 76 12.27 2.15 14.60
N ASP A 77 11.44 1.16 14.96
CA ASP A 77 11.89 -0.10 15.57
C ASP A 77 12.88 -0.85 14.66
N ILE A 78 12.62 -0.86 13.34
CA ILE A 78 13.50 -1.50 12.35
C ILE A 78 14.79 -0.67 12.21
N ALA A 79 14.71 0.65 12.09
CA ALA A 79 15.86 1.51 11.93
C ALA A 79 16.81 1.38 13.14
N GLU A 80 16.27 1.35 14.36
CA GLU A 80 17.05 1.13 15.58
C GLU A 80 17.73 -0.26 15.57
N THR A 81 16.98 -1.31 15.20
CA THR A 81 17.48 -2.70 15.18
C THR A 81 18.62 -2.88 14.17
N GLU A 82 18.46 -2.29 12.98
CA GLU A 82 19.42 -2.42 11.87
C GLU A 82 20.54 -1.35 11.93
N GLY A 83 20.46 -0.40 12.88
CA GLY A 83 21.45 0.67 13.04
C GLY A 83 21.41 1.69 11.89
N ILE A 84 20.23 1.92 11.31
CA ILE A 84 20.01 2.90 10.26
C ILE A 84 19.67 4.24 10.91
N GLU A 85 20.44 5.28 10.59
CA GLU A 85 20.14 6.64 11.04
C GLU A 85 19.08 7.26 10.13
N VAL A 86 17.93 7.66 10.70
CA VAL A 86 16.80 8.27 10.00
C VAL A 86 16.51 9.62 10.64
N THR A 87 16.40 10.67 9.84
CA THR A 87 15.97 11.98 10.34
C THR A 87 14.45 12.01 10.57
N GLU A 88 13.96 12.96 11.37
CA GLU A 88 12.53 13.12 11.59
C GLU A 88 11.79 13.37 10.27
N ASP A 89 12.31 14.28 9.42
CA ASP A 89 11.74 14.57 8.10
C ASP A 89 11.82 13.35 7.15
N GLY A 90 12.88 12.55 7.26
CA GLY A 90 13.00 11.29 6.52
C GLY A 90 11.98 10.25 6.95
N LEU A 91 11.70 10.19 8.26
CA LEU A 91 10.66 9.31 8.80
C LEU A 91 9.26 9.74 8.33
N ASP A 92 8.96 11.04 8.36
CA ASP A 92 7.71 11.60 7.81
C ASP A 92 7.55 11.28 6.33
N ALA A 93 8.61 11.44 5.55
CA ALA A 93 8.61 11.11 4.12
C ALA A 93 8.38 9.61 3.88
N LEU A 94 8.97 8.71 4.68
CA LEU A 94 8.75 7.26 4.60
C LEU A 94 7.29 6.89 4.89
N VAL A 95 6.70 7.47 5.94
CA VAL A 95 5.30 7.27 6.31
C VAL A 95 4.37 7.73 5.18
N TYR A 96 4.60 8.94 4.68
CA TYR A 96 3.83 9.51 3.57
C TYR A 96 3.92 8.66 2.31
N ALA A 97 5.14 8.28 1.89
CA ALA A 97 5.34 7.45 0.71
C ALA A 97 4.73 6.06 0.84
N ALA A 98 4.70 5.50 2.05
CA ALA A 98 4.12 4.19 2.31
C ALA A 98 2.62 4.14 2.07
N GLY A 99 1.87 5.20 2.44
CA GLY A 99 0.43 5.27 2.25
C GLY A 99 -0.33 4.11 2.91
N GLY A 100 0.10 3.68 4.10
CA GLY A 100 -0.50 2.58 4.85
C GLY A 100 -0.01 1.18 4.47
N ASP A 101 0.96 1.07 3.55
CA ASP A 101 1.59 -0.21 3.16
C ASP A 101 2.94 -0.38 3.85
N MET A 102 3.00 -1.28 4.85
CA MET A 102 4.21 -1.58 5.61
C MET A 102 5.33 -2.14 4.73
N ARG A 103 5.02 -2.95 3.73
CA ARG A 103 6.03 -3.52 2.84
C ARG A 103 6.70 -2.41 2.03
N ARG A 104 5.91 -1.44 1.56
CA ARG A 104 6.41 -0.26 0.86
C ARG A 104 7.29 0.58 1.78
N ALA A 105 6.88 0.81 3.03
CA ALA A 105 7.68 1.54 4.03
C ALA A 105 9.05 0.89 4.25
N ILE A 106 9.07 -0.41 4.52
CA ILE A 106 10.32 -1.16 4.78
C ILE A 106 11.23 -1.17 3.55
N ASN A 107 10.67 -1.43 2.36
CA ASN A 107 11.46 -1.41 1.13
C ASN A 107 12.06 -0.03 0.84
N SER A 108 11.29 1.03 1.11
CA SER A 108 11.78 2.42 0.94
C SER A 108 12.89 2.75 1.94
N LEU A 109 12.73 2.36 3.21
CA LEU A 109 13.78 2.52 4.23
C LEU A 109 15.06 1.80 3.81
N GLN A 110 14.95 0.52 3.42
CA GLN A 110 16.10 -0.28 3.00
C GLN A 110 16.79 0.32 1.78
N ALA A 111 16.02 0.75 0.79
CA ALA A 111 16.57 1.36 -0.41
C ALA A 111 17.25 2.71 -0.11
N ALA A 112 16.62 3.57 0.69
CA ALA A 112 17.20 4.86 1.11
C ALA A 112 18.50 4.68 1.89
N ALA A 113 18.57 3.72 2.79
CA ALA A 113 19.78 3.38 3.54
C ALA A 113 20.97 2.93 2.68
N THR A 114 20.73 2.52 1.43
CA THR A 114 21.83 2.17 0.49
C THR A 114 22.43 3.38 -0.20
N THR A 115 21.80 4.55 -0.16
CA THR A 115 22.25 5.75 -0.88
C THR A 115 23.16 6.66 -0.07
N GLY A 116 23.09 6.58 1.25
CA GLY A 116 23.87 7.43 2.15
C GLY A 116 23.97 6.86 3.56
N GLU A 117 24.66 7.59 4.43
CA GLU A 117 24.80 7.22 5.86
C GLU A 117 23.54 7.53 6.66
N VAL A 118 22.75 8.52 6.20
CA VAL A 118 21.55 9.01 6.88
C VAL A 118 20.39 8.99 5.90
N VAL A 119 19.25 8.49 6.35
CA VAL A 119 17.99 8.52 5.58
C VAL A 119 17.25 9.80 5.91
N ASP A 120 17.32 10.76 5.01
CA ASP A 120 16.62 12.04 5.06
C ASP A 120 15.46 12.08 4.04
N GLU A 121 14.70 13.16 4.07
CA GLU A 121 13.59 13.41 3.19
C GLU A 121 13.98 13.31 1.70
N GLU A 122 15.12 13.90 1.32
CA GLU A 122 15.59 13.92 -0.06
C GLU A 122 15.88 12.50 -0.58
N ALA A 123 16.58 11.69 0.23
CA ALA A 123 16.87 10.31 -0.09
C ALA A 123 15.59 9.48 -0.29
N VAL A 124 14.56 9.70 0.55
CA VAL A 124 13.29 8.99 0.45
C VAL A 124 12.54 9.35 -0.83
N TYR A 125 12.34 10.64 -1.12
CA TYR A 125 11.60 11.04 -2.32
C TYR A 125 12.32 10.68 -3.61
N LEU A 126 13.66 10.74 -3.62
CA LEU A 126 14.46 10.30 -4.77
C LEU A 126 14.22 8.83 -5.10
N ILE A 127 14.16 7.96 -4.07
CA ILE A 127 14.04 6.51 -4.27
C ILE A 127 12.61 6.08 -4.54
N THR A 128 11.66 6.69 -3.86
CA THR A 128 10.24 6.28 -3.97
C THR A 128 9.57 6.79 -5.22
N SER A 129 10.20 7.74 -5.95
CA SER A 129 9.58 8.50 -7.05
C SER A 129 8.20 9.04 -6.62
N THR A 130 8.10 9.52 -5.39
CA THR A 130 6.88 10.10 -4.80
C THR A 130 7.03 11.62 -4.82
N ALA A 131 5.99 12.35 -5.22
CA ALA A 131 6.01 13.81 -5.11
C ALA A 131 5.94 14.23 -3.65
N ARG A 132 6.57 15.35 -3.32
CA ARG A 132 6.38 15.98 -2.02
C ARG A 132 4.93 16.49 -1.91
N PRO A 133 4.32 16.43 -0.73
CA PRO A 133 2.96 16.95 -0.54
C PRO A 133 2.77 18.33 -1.13
N GLU A 134 3.73 19.23 -0.88
CA GLU A 134 3.69 20.64 -1.32
C GLU A 134 3.63 20.76 -2.85
N GLN A 135 4.29 19.87 -3.59
CA GLN A 135 4.25 19.88 -5.05
C GLN A 135 2.86 19.52 -5.61
N ILE A 136 2.17 18.60 -4.93
CA ILE A 136 0.79 18.25 -5.27
C ILE A 136 -0.14 19.41 -4.92
N GLU A 137 0.04 20.03 -3.74
CA GLU A 137 -0.75 21.18 -3.29
C GLU A 137 -0.61 22.36 -4.26
N GLU A 138 0.60 22.78 -4.58
CA GLU A 138 0.87 23.86 -5.52
C GLU A 138 0.24 23.62 -6.90
N MET A 139 0.32 22.37 -7.38
CA MET A 139 -0.29 22.00 -8.67
C MET A 139 -1.81 22.14 -8.65
N VAL A 140 -2.45 21.67 -7.56
CA VAL A 140 -3.91 21.72 -7.40
C VAL A 140 -4.37 23.15 -7.18
N GLU A 141 -3.69 23.94 -6.35
CA GLU A 141 -3.99 25.36 -6.12
C GLU A 141 -3.92 26.16 -7.42
N ALA A 142 -2.88 25.96 -8.23
CA ALA A 142 -2.79 26.61 -9.55
C ALA A 142 -3.99 26.25 -10.45
N ALA A 143 -4.45 25.00 -10.39
CA ALA A 143 -5.63 24.57 -11.16
C ALA A 143 -6.93 25.20 -10.64
N ILE A 144 -7.09 25.32 -9.32
CA ILE A 144 -8.25 25.98 -8.67
C ILE A 144 -8.30 27.46 -9.02
N ASP A 145 -7.17 28.15 -9.03
CA ASP A 145 -7.02 29.56 -9.39
C ASP A 145 -7.22 29.82 -10.89
N GLY A 146 -7.35 28.76 -11.70
CA GLY A 146 -7.57 28.83 -13.13
C GLY A 146 -6.28 28.97 -13.95
N ASP A 147 -5.11 28.88 -13.32
CA ASP A 147 -3.80 28.83 -14.01
C ASP A 147 -3.48 27.41 -14.47
N PHE A 148 -4.25 26.92 -15.42
CA PHE A 148 -4.07 25.59 -15.99
C PHE A 148 -2.72 25.41 -16.70
N ALA A 149 -2.06 26.49 -17.12
CA ALA A 149 -0.75 26.41 -17.75
C ALA A 149 0.32 26.00 -16.73
N SER A 150 0.32 26.63 -15.56
CA SER A 150 1.21 26.31 -14.45
C SER A 150 0.92 24.93 -13.89
N ALA A 151 -0.34 24.60 -13.62
CA ALA A 151 -0.75 23.27 -13.13
C ALA A 151 -0.30 22.15 -14.07
N ARG A 152 -0.47 22.34 -15.39
CA ARG A 152 -0.02 21.38 -16.38
C ARG A 152 1.51 21.23 -16.40
N SER A 153 2.24 22.34 -16.32
CA SER A 153 3.71 22.31 -16.29
C SER A 153 4.24 21.54 -15.08
N GLN A 154 3.62 21.75 -13.91
CA GLN A 154 3.95 21.01 -12.68
C GLN A 154 3.65 19.52 -12.82
N LEU A 155 2.49 19.17 -13.38
CA LEU A 155 2.17 17.77 -13.69
C LEU A 155 3.18 17.12 -14.63
N GLU A 156 3.59 17.85 -15.70
CA GLU A 156 4.61 17.35 -16.64
C GLU A 156 5.96 17.14 -15.93
N THR A 157 6.34 18.03 -15.01
CA THR A 157 7.55 17.85 -14.17
C THR A 157 7.46 16.57 -13.32
N LEU A 158 6.34 16.34 -12.64
CA LEU A 158 6.12 15.14 -11.82
C LEU A 158 6.19 13.86 -12.64
N LEU A 159 5.60 13.84 -13.82
CA LEU A 159 5.57 12.64 -14.68
C LEU A 159 6.89 12.39 -15.40
N VAL A 160 7.61 13.43 -15.84
CA VAL A 160 8.77 13.30 -16.71
C VAL A 160 10.07 13.41 -15.92
N ASP A 161 10.22 14.39 -15.05
CA ASP A 161 11.47 14.67 -14.36
C ASP A 161 11.64 13.78 -13.12
N THR A 162 10.57 13.55 -12.36
CA THR A 162 10.61 12.62 -11.21
C THR A 162 10.28 11.18 -11.58
N GLY A 163 9.78 10.95 -12.80
CA GLY A 163 9.49 9.59 -13.29
C GLY A 163 8.29 8.93 -12.61
N MET A 164 7.40 9.71 -11.99
CA MET A 164 6.19 9.18 -11.35
C MET A 164 5.26 8.52 -12.37
N ALA A 165 4.65 7.42 -11.98
CA ALA A 165 3.55 6.87 -12.77
C ALA A 165 2.27 7.71 -12.58
N GLY A 166 1.48 7.88 -13.65
CA GLY A 166 0.24 8.65 -13.56
C GLY A 166 -0.75 8.12 -12.52
N GLY A 167 -0.72 6.82 -12.22
CA GLY A 167 -1.50 6.20 -11.14
C GLY A 167 -1.08 6.72 -9.76
N ASP A 168 0.22 6.86 -9.52
CA ASP A 168 0.73 7.36 -8.23
C ASP A 168 0.35 8.84 -8.01
N VAL A 169 0.33 9.64 -9.08
CA VAL A 169 -0.16 11.05 -9.01
C VAL A 169 -1.63 11.08 -8.63
N ILE A 170 -2.46 10.23 -9.23
CA ILE A 170 -3.89 10.13 -8.91
C ILE A 170 -4.10 9.69 -7.46
N ASP A 171 -3.34 8.72 -6.98
CA ASP A 171 -3.43 8.22 -5.60
C ASP A 171 -3.02 9.30 -4.59
N GLN A 172 -2.00 10.10 -4.91
CA GLN A 172 -1.60 11.23 -4.08
C GLN A 172 -2.65 12.35 -4.08
N LEU A 173 -3.17 12.73 -5.25
CA LEU A 173 -4.28 13.66 -5.36
C LEU A 173 -5.50 13.23 -4.55
N HIS A 174 -5.84 11.95 -4.61
CA HIS A 174 -6.96 11.41 -3.83
C HIS A 174 -6.72 11.51 -2.31
N ARG A 175 -5.49 11.30 -1.86
CA ARG A 175 -5.14 11.44 -0.43
C ARG A 175 -5.22 12.89 0.05
N SER A 176 -4.71 13.82 -0.75
CA SER A 176 -4.72 15.26 -0.43
C SER A 176 -6.05 15.94 -0.72
N ALA A 177 -7.01 15.26 -1.35
CA ALA A 177 -8.27 15.88 -1.81
C ALA A 177 -9.11 16.50 -0.67
N TRP A 178 -8.92 16.04 0.57
CA TRP A 178 -9.63 16.53 1.74
C TRP A 178 -8.97 17.75 2.41
N ASP A 179 -7.73 18.04 2.01
CA ASP A 179 -6.96 19.18 2.54
C ASP A 179 -7.22 20.46 1.74
N PHE A 180 -7.83 20.32 0.55
CA PHE A 180 -8.18 21.46 -0.31
C PHE A 180 -9.55 22.02 0.04
N ASP A 181 -9.63 23.35 0.18
CA ASP A 181 -10.89 24.09 0.34
C ASP A 181 -11.57 24.23 -1.05
N LEU A 182 -12.23 23.16 -1.48
CA LEU A 182 -12.96 23.12 -2.73
C LEU A 182 -14.36 23.68 -2.50
N ASP A 183 -14.66 24.84 -3.09
CA ASP A 183 -16.03 25.37 -3.16
C ASP A 183 -16.97 24.34 -3.81
N GLU A 184 -18.06 24.00 -3.15
CA GLU A 184 -19.13 23.17 -3.70
C GLU A 184 -19.77 23.89 -4.92
N ARG A 185 -19.29 23.59 -6.11
CA ARG A 185 -19.89 24.06 -7.37
C ARG A 185 -20.35 22.90 -8.23
#